data_70f75a8e577267ee964ef306f929bdc7
#
_entry.id   70f75a8e577267ee964ef306f929bdc7
#
_cell.length_a   1.000
_cell.length_b   1.000
_cell.length_c   1.000
_cell.angle_alpha   90.00
_cell.angle_beta   90.00
_cell.angle_gamma   90.00
#
_symmetry.space_group_name_H-M   'P 1'
#
loop_
_entity.id
_entity.type
_entity.pdbx_description
1 polymer ?
#
loop_
_entity_poly.entity_id
_entity_poly.type
_entity_poly.pdbx_seq_one_letter_code
_entity_poly.pdbx_strand_id
1 'polypeptide(L)'
;MSKFSWVVVVLALWPVAAWAASDSLEEGNAELVVVSATRIPTPESEVASSVTVISADDIAAKQSQTLPDILKDVPGLNLVQTGGPGGLTAIYMRGTNGNHTKVIVDGIDVSDPTSTDGSYDFSRFLTQDIQSIEVLRGPQSGLYGSDAIGGVINITTRSGSGPAHFTATAQAGSFDTFNQGAALSGSEGQFHYTVNLEHLHTGATPVTPLDLLAPGEPRNDDYYDTLTGSTKLGFDVTRNFDLGLVVRYSDSHQRLTGDDPFNFPSTPEAQQSASNTHQLYTRASAHLLAFDGALEQTLGVAYSRLYSSDFTPPEDGPPTFFSGERLKVDWQGNIRFASAETLVLGAEHQRDEMSSPVSAAQSIDSGYVELQSGWGDRLFSTLSVRYDDNDHFGGKVTWRVAPVYVIKETGTRLKATVGTGFKAPTIDELFHSYPVFNFFANPNLVPESSHGYDVGFDQALAGGKLTFGATYFRNSVTNLITDNADFTTYANIGRARTDGVESFLAYQPLKAVTVRLDYTYTQAIDAILDQDLLRRPRHKGSLNLGWQATARFSLHTTVLSVGDWADGNRDFSIPRLRAPGYTTVDVAANFAINSKLAVFGRVDNLFDRRYQNPTGFMHPGLGAFAGVKVSL
;
A
#
# COMPACT_ATOMS: atom_id res chain seq x y z
N MET A 1 16.82 14.70 29.12
CA MET A 1 17.62 15.54 28.19
C MET A 1 18.64 14.61 27.51
N SER A 2 18.24 13.90 26.47
CA SER A 2 19.14 13.03 25.70
C SER A 2 19.65 13.82 24.49
N LYS A 3 20.98 13.88 24.38
CA LYS A 3 21.67 14.61 23.34
C LYS A 3 21.53 13.87 22.00
N PHE A 4 20.87 14.48 21.03
CA PHE A 4 20.92 14.07 19.64
C PHE A 4 22.31 14.40 19.08
N SER A 5 23.13 13.38 18.79
CA SER A 5 24.37 13.54 18.04
C SER A 5 24.08 13.34 16.56
N TRP A 6 24.11 14.42 15.80
CA TRP A 6 24.07 14.40 14.34
C TRP A 6 25.45 13.98 13.82
N VAL A 7 25.55 12.82 13.18
CA VAL A 7 26.73 12.46 12.41
C VAL A 7 26.53 13.04 11.00
N VAL A 8 27.24 14.13 10.74
CA VAL A 8 27.35 14.70 9.39
C VAL A 8 28.49 13.95 8.68
N VAL A 9 28.16 13.10 7.71
CA VAL A 9 29.14 12.49 6.81
C VAL A 9 29.45 13.48 5.70
N VAL A 10 30.62 14.10 5.76
CA VAL A 10 31.15 14.95 4.69
C VAL A 10 31.82 14.07 3.65
N LEU A 11 31.16 13.84 2.53
CA LEU A 11 31.77 13.24 1.35
C LEU A 11 32.60 14.28 0.60
N ALA A 12 33.91 14.12 0.60
CA ALA A 12 34.84 14.93 -0.18
C ALA A 12 34.68 14.58 -1.68
N LEU A 13 34.20 15.53 -2.47
CA LEU A 13 34.13 15.45 -3.92
C LEU A 13 35.46 15.82 -4.56
N TRP A 14 36.11 14.87 -5.23
CA TRP A 14 37.18 15.15 -6.19
C TRP A 14 36.59 15.38 -7.59
N PRO A 15 37.10 16.36 -8.36
CA PRO A 15 36.58 16.62 -9.69
C PRO A 15 37.14 15.61 -10.70
N VAL A 16 36.27 14.86 -11.35
CA VAL A 16 36.59 14.08 -12.55
C VAL A 16 36.13 14.85 -13.76
N ALA A 17 37.05 15.12 -14.67
CA ALA A 17 36.83 15.87 -15.89
C ALA A 17 35.84 15.17 -16.82
N ALA A 18 34.84 15.93 -17.29
CA ALA A 18 33.83 15.49 -18.22
C ALA A 18 34.40 15.40 -19.64
N TRP A 19 34.14 14.27 -20.31
CA TRP A 19 34.14 14.19 -21.76
C TRP A 19 32.70 14.18 -22.27
N ALA A 20 32.41 15.17 -23.09
CA ALA A 20 31.12 15.37 -23.72
C ALA A 20 30.93 14.34 -24.85
N ALA A 21 29.79 13.66 -24.84
CA ALA A 21 29.19 13.12 -26.05
C ALA A 21 27.79 13.73 -26.16
N SER A 22 27.62 14.54 -27.20
CA SER A 22 26.36 15.13 -27.61
C SER A 22 25.53 14.07 -28.34
N ASP A 23 24.31 13.85 -27.88
CA ASP A 23 23.18 13.63 -28.78
C ASP A 23 21.91 14.12 -28.10
N SER A 24 21.30 15.07 -28.78
CA SER A 24 20.09 15.75 -28.38
C SER A 24 18.86 14.89 -28.70
N LEU A 25 18.22 14.38 -27.67
CA LEU A 25 16.77 14.17 -27.69
C LEU A 25 16.20 15.09 -26.61
N GLU A 26 15.46 16.11 -27.01
CA GLU A 26 14.56 16.84 -26.12
C GLU A 26 13.43 15.88 -25.69
N GLU A 27 13.68 15.12 -24.65
CA GLU A 27 12.59 14.55 -23.86
C GLU A 27 12.06 15.70 -22.99
N GLY A 28 10.97 16.32 -23.45
CA GLY A 28 10.13 17.11 -22.58
C GLY A 28 9.77 16.26 -21.36
N ASN A 29 9.87 16.81 -20.14
CA ASN A 29 9.38 16.16 -18.93
C ASN A 29 7.93 15.74 -19.19
N ALA A 30 7.70 14.44 -19.41
CA ALA A 30 6.35 13.92 -19.50
C ALA A 30 5.66 14.23 -18.17
N GLU A 31 4.56 14.96 -18.21
CA GLU A 31 3.80 15.31 -17.03
C GLU A 31 3.29 14.01 -16.39
N LEU A 32 3.51 13.84 -15.08
CA LEU A 32 3.08 12.68 -14.35
C LEU A 32 1.54 12.65 -14.31
N VAL A 33 0.96 11.55 -14.75
CA VAL A 33 -0.49 11.33 -14.76
C VAL A 33 -0.87 10.42 -13.63
N VAL A 34 -1.91 10.80 -12.89
CA VAL A 34 -2.48 10.08 -11.74
C VAL A 34 -3.90 9.66 -12.08
N VAL A 35 -4.27 8.44 -11.80
CA VAL A 35 -5.62 7.90 -12.02
C VAL A 35 -6.42 7.81 -10.72
N SER A 36 -5.76 7.44 -9.61
CA SER A 36 -6.46 7.17 -8.34
C SER A 36 -7.15 8.38 -7.72
N ALA A 37 -6.68 9.60 -8.01
CA ALA A 37 -7.23 10.80 -7.38
C ALA A 37 -8.64 11.17 -7.89
N THR A 38 -8.98 10.76 -9.12
CA THR A 38 -10.15 11.21 -9.86
C THR A 38 -10.84 10.08 -10.64
N ARG A 39 -10.33 8.84 -10.53
CA ARG A 39 -10.71 7.66 -11.33
C ARG A 39 -10.60 7.83 -12.85
N ILE A 40 -9.98 8.90 -13.31
CA ILE A 40 -9.60 9.14 -14.72
C ILE A 40 -8.15 9.64 -14.79
N PRO A 41 -7.44 9.43 -15.91
CA PRO A 41 -6.11 9.98 -16.10
C PRO A 41 -6.11 11.50 -15.97
N THR A 42 -5.48 12.03 -14.92
CA THR A 42 -5.42 13.47 -14.61
C THR A 42 -3.97 13.88 -14.36
N PRO A 43 -3.49 14.99 -14.95
CA PRO A 43 -2.17 15.52 -14.65
C PRO A 43 -1.97 15.73 -13.14
N GLU A 44 -0.82 15.34 -12.60
CA GLU A 44 -0.54 15.54 -11.17
C GLU A 44 -0.64 17.01 -10.77
N SER A 45 -0.31 17.91 -11.68
CA SER A 45 -0.40 19.38 -11.47
C SER A 45 -1.83 19.85 -11.15
N GLU A 46 -2.85 19.11 -11.59
CA GLU A 46 -4.27 19.42 -11.41
C GLU A 46 -4.89 18.71 -10.20
N VAL A 47 -4.14 17.83 -9.53
CA VAL A 47 -4.62 17.02 -8.40
C VAL A 47 -4.30 17.69 -7.06
N ALA A 48 -5.32 17.94 -6.24
CA ALA A 48 -5.14 18.55 -4.92
C ALA A 48 -4.62 17.60 -3.85
N SER A 49 -4.92 16.31 -3.96
CA SER A 49 -4.50 15.30 -2.98
C SER A 49 -3.00 15.11 -2.96
N SER A 50 -2.46 14.76 -1.79
CA SER A 50 -1.07 14.30 -1.69
C SER A 50 -0.96 12.91 -2.29
N VAL A 51 -0.32 12.80 -3.44
CA VAL A 51 -0.10 11.53 -4.15
C VAL A 51 1.39 11.20 -4.15
N THR A 52 1.72 9.93 -4.04
CA THR A 52 3.05 9.39 -4.35
C THR A 52 2.86 8.33 -5.42
N VAL A 53 3.51 8.51 -6.55
CA VAL A 53 3.55 7.52 -7.62
C VAL A 53 4.90 6.81 -7.58
N ILE A 54 4.86 5.49 -7.55
CA ILE A 54 6.03 4.61 -7.58
C ILE A 54 5.97 3.83 -8.88
N SER A 55 6.96 4.02 -9.73
CA SER A 55 7.03 3.37 -11.04
C SER A 55 7.67 1.97 -10.97
N ALA A 56 7.51 1.19 -12.04
CA ALA A 56 8.23 -0.06 -12.22
C ALA A 56 9.75 0.11 -12.17
N ASP A 57 10.27 1.26 -12.62
CA ASP A 57 11.70 1.57 -12.59
C ASP A 57 12.19 1.86 -11.17
N ASP A 58 11.39 2.54 -10.34
CA ASP A 58 11.68 2.75 -8.92
C ASP A 58 11.75 1.40 -8.16
N ILE A 59 10.79 0.50 -8.43
CA ILE A 59 10.75 -0.85 -7.87
C ILE A 59 11.99 -1.64 -8.28
N ALA A 60 12.36 -1.60 -9.56
CA ALA A 60 13.54 -2.27 -10.09
C ALA A 60 14.85 -1.67 -9.54
N ALA A 61 14.91 -0.33 -9.37
CA ALA A 61 16.10 0.34 -8.82
C ALA A 61 16.36 -0.06 -7.36
N LYS A 62 15.30 -0.20 -6.55
CA LYS A 62 15.36 -0.65 -5.16
C LYS A 62 15.47 -2.18 -5.03
N GLN A 63 15.15 -2.94 -6.07
CA GLN A 63 15.05 -4.41 -6.07
C GLN A 63 14.10 -4.95 -5.00
N SER A 64 13.02 -4.23 -4.75
CA SER A 64 12.00 -4.62 -3.79
C SER A 64 11.26 -5.86 -4.26
N GLN A 65 11.03 -6.82 -3.36
CA GLN A 65 10.39 -8.11 -3.68
C GLN A 65 8.94 -8.17 -3.20
N THR A 66 8.62 -7.44 -2.13
CA THR A 66 7.30 -7.42 -1.52
C THR A 66 6.76 -5.99 -1.47
N LEU A 67 5.45 -5.87 -1.33
CA LEU A 67 4.80 -4.56 -1.22
C LEU A 67 5.25 -3.77 0.02
N PRO A 68 5.47 -4.37 1.22
CA PRO A 68 6.07 -3.69 2.36
C PRO A 68 7.42 -3.06 2.06
N ASP A 69 8.30 -3.72 1.29
CA ASP A 69 9.63 -3.20 0.94
C ASP A 69 9.54 -1.87 0.17
N ILE A 70 8.52 -1.73 -0.68
CA ILE A 70 8.30 -0.53 -1.49
C ILE A 70 7.66 0.59 -0.67
N LEU A 71 6.69 0.25 0.19
CA LEU A 71 5.87 1.23 0.88
C LEU A 71 6.50 1.76 2.18
N LYS A 72 7.54 1.10 2.70
CA LYS A 72 8.16 1.46 3.99
C LYS A 72 8.73 2.87 4.05
N ASP A 73 9.20 3.43 2.94
CA ASP A 73 9.80 4.78 2.86
C ASP A 73 8.86 5.86 2.29
N VAL A 74 7.61 5.49 1.95
CA VAL A 74 6.59 6.44 1.48
C VAL A 74 6.17 7.37 2.64
N PRO A 75 6.12 8.71 2.40
CA PRO A 75 5.67 9.67 3.41
C PRO A 75 4.21 9.43 3.82
N GLY A 76 3.91 9.67 5.09
CA GLY A 76 2.55 9.50 5.64
C GLY A 76 2.14 8.05 5.90
N LEU A 77 2.93 7.05 5.50
CA LEU A 77 2.68 5.64 5.81
C LEU A 77 3.55 5.18 6.98
N ASN A 78 2.99 4.44 7.91
CA ASN A 78 3.75 3.68 8.89
C ASN A 78 3.40 2.20 8.75
N LEU A 79 4.40 1.36 8.49
CA LEU A 79 4.26 -0.08 8.43
C LEU A 79 4.51 -0.69 9.80
N VAL A 80 3.66 -1.64 10.16
CA VAL A 80 3.84 -2.51 11.32
C VAL A 80 3.76 -3.94 10.82
N GLN A 81 4.84 -4.68 10.94
CA GLN A 81 4.97 -6.05 10.45
C GLN A 81 5.40 -6.98 11.58
N THR A 82 4.65 -8.04 11.79
CA THR A 82 4.95 -9.04 12.83
C THR A 82 6.06 -9.99 12.38
N GLY A 83 7.26 -9.47 12.28
CA GLY A 83 8.44 -10.25 11.90
C GLY A 83 8.97 -9.98 10.50
N GLY A 84 9.41 -11.05 9.82
CA GLY A 84 10.00 -11.01 8.49
C GLY A 84 8.98 -11.13 7.35
N PRO A 85 9.44 -11.51 6.14
CA PRO A 85 8.56 -11.78 5.01
C PRO A 85 7.44 -12.77 5.39
N GLY A 86 6.22 -12.47 4.92
CA GLY A 86 5.01 -13.23 5.28
C GLY A 86 4.37 -12.82 6.60
N GLY A 87 5.08 -12.16 7.52
CA GLY A 87 4.50 -11.67 8.77
C GLY A 87 3.39 -10.65 8.52
N LEU A 88 2.26 -10.76 9.26
CA LEU A 88 1.11 -9.87 9.12
C LEU A 88 1.56 -8.40 9.06
N THR A 89 1.21 -7.72 8.00
CA THR A 89 1.66 -6.34 7.75
C THR A 89 0.48 -5.41 7.59
N ALA A 90 0.34 -4.47 8.53
CA ALA A 90 -0.62 -3.39 8.50
C ALA A 90 0.04 -2.06 8.12
N ILE A 91 -0.70 -1.21 7.41
CA ILE A 91 -0.27 0.16 7.07
C ILE A 91 -1.19 1.17 7.77
N TYR A 92 -0.60 2.04 8.55
CA TYR A 92 -1.28 3.17 9.19
C TYR A 92 -1.01 4.44 8.38
N MET A 93 -1.95 4.82 7.54
CA MET A 93 -1.84 6.02 6.71
C MET A 93 -2.16 7.27 7.52
N ARG A 94 -1.20 8.20 7.66
CA ARG A 94 -1.35 9.43 8.47
C ARG A 94 -1.85 9.16 9.90
N GLY A 95 -1.48 8.02 10.47
CA GLY A 95 -1.84 7.62 11.83
C GLY A 95 -3.26 7.07 12.01
N THR A 96 -4.05 6.91 10.94
CA THR A 96 -5.34 6.21 10.98
C THR A 96 -5.15 4.71 11.20
N ASN A 97 -6.21 3.93 11.37
CA ASN A 97 -6.12 2.48 11.52
C ASN A 97 -5.78 1.78 10.19
N GLY A 98 -5.26 0.55 10.25
CA GLY A 98 -4.90 -0.24 9.06
C GLY A 98 -6.08 -0.47 8.12
N ASN A 99 -7.26 -0.70 8.66
CA ASN A 99 -8.52 -0.89 7.97
C ASN A 99 -9.14 0.41 7.39
N HIS A 100 -8.47 1.56 7.54
CA HIS A 100 -8.86 2.84 6.95
C HIS A 100 -8.14 3.13 5.62
N THR A 101 -7.39 2.17 5.11
CA THR A 101 -6.66 2.26 3.84
C THR A 101 -7.23 1.26 2.86
N LYS A 102 -7.89 1.77 1.82
CA LYS A 102 -8.42 0.91 0.74
C LYS A 102 -7.31 0.51 -0.21
N VAL A 103 -7.25 -0.78 -0.56
CA VAL A 103 -6.25 -1.31 -1.50
C VAL A 103 -6.95 -1.85 -2.73
N ILE A 104 -6.50 -1.39 -3.90
CA ILE A 104 -7.08 -1.74 -5.20
C ILE A 104 -5.96 -2.25 -6.10
N VAL A 105 -6.19 -3.37 -6.78
CA VAL A 105 -5.29 -3.94 -7.78
C VAL A 105 -6.05 -4.10 -9.09
N ASP A 106 -5.64 -3.39 -10.15
CA ASP A 106 -6.31 -3.40 -11.46
C ASP A 106 -7.84 -3.21 -11.37
N GLY A 107 -8.31 -2.35 -10.45
CA GLY A 107 -9.73 -2.10 -10.20
C GLY A 107 -10.45 -3.11 -9.31
N ILE A 108 -9.74 -4.11 -8.77
CA ILE A 108 -10.27 -5.11 -7.82
C ILE A 108 -9.97 -4.64 -6.40
N ASP A 109 -10.97 -4.54 -5.55
CA ASP A 109 -10.82 -4.36 -4.11
C ASP A 109 -10.28 -5.68 -3.51
N VAL A 110 -9.06 -5.65 -2.98
CA VAL A 110 -8.36 -6.84 -2.48
C VAL A 110 -8.43 -7.00 -0.96
N SER A 111 -9.19 -6.15 -0.25
CA SER A 111 -9.41 -6.31 1.19
C SER A 111 -10.08 -7.65 1.48
N ASP A 112 -9.73 -8.22 2.63
CA ASP A 112 -10.15 -9.57 3.04
C ASP A 112 -11.53 -9.52 3.71
N PRO A 113 -12.57 -10.13 3.13
CA PRO A 113 -13.89 -10.17 3.73
C PRO A 113 -13.98 -11.07 4.98
N THR A 114 -12.94 -11.88 5.27
CA THR A 114 -12.86 -12.71 6.48
C THR A 114 -12.03 -12.09 7.60
N SER A 115 -11.37 -10.96 7.32
CA SER A 115 -10.58 -10.26 8.33
C SER A 115 -11.47 -9.71 9.45
N THR A 116 -11.01 -9.83 10.69
CA THR A 116 -11.74 -9.35 11.86
C THR A 116 -12.03 -7.86 11.77
N ASP A 117 -11.08 -7.06 11.28
CA ASP A 117 -11.21 -5.60 11.16
C ASP A 117 -11.32 -5.11 9.71
N GLY A 118 -11.28 -6.00 8.71
CA GLY A 118 -11.34 -5.67 7.29
C GLY A 118 -10.06 -5.10 6.70
N SER A 119 -8.93 -5.11 7.42
CA SER A 119 -7.65 -4.63 6.90
C SER A 119 -7.08 -5.58 5.84
N TYR A 120 -6.31 -5.00 4.89
CA TYR A 120 -5.54 -5.79 3.92
C TYR A 120 -4.18 -6.17 4.52
N ASP A 121 -3.79 -7.44 4.39
CA ASP A 121 -2.47 -7.92 4.75
C ASP A 121 -1.48 -7.67 3.60
N PHE A 122 -0.62 -6.66 3.76
CA PHE A 122 0.36 -6.26 2.74
C PHE A 122 1.51 -7.25 2.56
N SER A 123 1.70 -8.20 3.47
CA SER A 123 2.81 -9.17 3.42
C SER A 123 2.75 -10.10 2.20
N ARG A 124 1.56 -10.30 1.63
CA ARG A 124 1.27 -11.36 0.65
C ARG A 124 1.38 -10.91 -0.81
N PHE A 125 1.79 -9.66 -1.08
CA PHE A 125 1.85 -9.15 -2.45
C PHE A 125 3.29 -9.05 -2.95
N LEU A 126 3.60 -9.81 -4.01
CA LEU A 126 4.88 -9.77 -4.73
C LEU A 126 4.87 -8.70 -5.82
N THR A 127 6.05 -8.21 -6.23
CA THR A 127 6.18 -6.94 -6.95
C THR A 127 6.56 -7.04 -8.41
N GLN A 128 6.89 -8.22 -8.93
CA GLN A 128 7.47 -8.39 -10.27
C GLN A 128 6.55 -7.90 -11.40
N ASP A 129 5.24 -8.08 -11.25
CA ASP A 129 4.25 -7.70 -12.26
C ASP A 129 3.72 -6.26 -12.11
N ILE A 130 4.19 -5.51 -11.11
CA ILE A 130 3.72 -4.14 -10.87
C ILE A 130 4.26 -3.19 -11.95
N GLN A 131 3.35 -2.40 -12.53
CA GLN A 131 3.67 -1.27 -13.41
C GLN A 131 3.81 0.03 -12.63
N SER A 132 2.87 0.29 -11.72
CA SER A 132 2.88 1.47 -10.86
C SER A 132 2.06 1.26 -9.59
N ILE A 133 2.41 2.00 -8.54
CA ILE A 133 1.64 2.13 -7.32
C ILE A 133 1.35 3.60 -7.10
N GLU A 134 0.09 3.95 -6.93
CA GLU A 134 -0.34 5.28 -6.54
C GLU A 134 -0.83 5.25 -5.10
N VAL A 135 -0.17 6.02 -4.22
CA VAL A 135 -0.55 6.17 -2.81
C VAL A 135 -1.22 7.52 -2.63
N LEU A 136 -2.53 7.50 -2.51
CA LEU A 136 -3.37 8.67 -2.37
C LEU A 136 -3.75 8.85 -0.90
N ARG A 137 -3.35 9.96 -0.30
CA ARG A 137 -3.53 10.23 1.13
C ARG A 137 -4.64 11.23 1.39
N GLY A 138 -5.35 11.03 2.51
CA GLY A 138 -6.50 11.84 2.94
C GLY A 138 -7.85 11.19 2.59
N PRO A 139 -8.99 11.79 3.00
CA PRO A 139 -10.33 11.21 2.80
C PRO A 139 -10.66 11.02 1.32
N GLN A 140 -11.00 9.79 0.93
CA GLN A 140 -11.33 9.41 -0.45
C GLN A 140 -12.67 8.67 -0.57
N SER A 141 -13.44 8.56 0.50
CA SER A 141 -14.72 7.84 0.47
C SER A 141 -15.76 8.46 -0.48
N GLY A 142 -15.63 9.75 -0.84
CA GLY A 142 -16.47 10.39 -1.87
C GLY A 142 -16.38 9.75 -3.26
N LEU A 143 -15.33 8.97 -3.54
CA LEU A 143 -15.19 8.18 -4.77
C LEU A 143 -15.12 6.68 -4.51
N TYR A 144 -14.42 6.27 -3.44
CA TYR A 144 -14.05 4.89 -3.20
C TYR A 144 -14.93 4.17 -2.16
N GLY A 145 -15.84 4.91 -1.49
CA GLY A 145 -16.76 4.35 -0.51
C GLY A 145 -16.08 3.96 0.79
N SER A 146 -16.53 2.85 1.38
CA SER A 146 -16.00 2.31 2.63
C SER A 146 -14.48 2.12 2.60
N ASP A 147 -13.83 2.23 3.77
CA ASP A 147 -12.41 1.94 4.06
C ASP A 147 -11.42 2.99 3.53
N ALA A 148 -11.88 4.02 2.81
CA ALA A 148 -11.03 5.07 2.26
C ALA A 148 -10.96 6.33 3.16
N ILE A 149 -10.93 6.15 4.49
CA ILE A 149 -10.80 7.22 5.50
C ILE A 149 -9.39 7.82 5.50
N GLY A 150 -8.35 6.98 5.53
CA GLY A 150 -6.95 7.37 5.51
C GLY A 150 -6.45 7.65 4.10
N GLY A 151 -6.94 6.91 3.13
CA GLY A 151 -6.60 7.04 1.72
C GLY A 151 -6.76 5.75 0.92
N VAL A 152 -6.13 5.73 -0.25
CA VAL A 152 -6.19 4.63 -1.21
C VAL A 152 -4.78 4.26 -1.67
N ILE A 153 -4.48 2.98 -1.76
CA ILE A 153 -3.31 2.44 -2.45
C ILE A 153 -3.83 1.72 -3.70
N ASN A 154 -3.51 2.27 -4.87
CA ASN A 154 -3.92 1.73 -6.17
C ASN A 154 -2.70 1.13 -6.88
N ILE A 155 -2.78 -0.15 -7.19
CA ILE A 155 -1.72 -0.93 -7.83
C ILE A 155 -2.19 -1.27 -9.24
N THR A 156 -1.39 -0.90 -10.22
CA THR A 156 -1.61 -1.27 -11.62
C THR A 156 -0.53 -2.26 -12.03
N THR A 157 -0.95 -3.42 -12.56
CA THR A 157 -0.02 -4.42 -13.09
C THR A 157 0.33 -4.12 -14.57
N ARG A 158 1.42 -4.71 -15.03
CA ARG A 158 1.92 -4.53 -16.40
C ARG A 158 0.91 -5.00 -17.42
N SER A 159 0.77 -4.25 -18.51
CA SER A 159 -0.02 -4.60 -19.68
C SER A 159 0.90 -4.95 -20.85
N GLY A 160 0.50 -5.91 -21.67
CA GLY A 160 1.24 -6.31 -22.86
C GLY A 160 1.15 -5.26 -23.96
N SER A 161 2.28 -4.95 -24.59
CA SER A 161 2.35 -4.06 -25.75
C SER A 161 3.57 -4.41 -26.62
N GLY A 162 3.49 -4.15 -27.93
CA GLY A 162 4.56 -4.41 -28.88
C GLY A 162 4.88 -5.91 -29.08
N PRO A 163 6.06 -6.24 -29.64
CA PRO A 163 6.49 -7.62 -29.85
C PRO A 163 6.54 -8.43 -28.55
N ALA A 164 6.41 -9.75 -28.67
CA ALA A 164 6.55 -10.66 -27.54
C ALA A 164 7.89 -10.44 -26.83
N HIS A 165 7.84 -10.22 -25.53
CA HIS A 165 8.98 -9.97 -24.67
C HIS A 165 8.93 -10.93 -23.47
N PHE A 166 9.98 -11.71 -23.30
CA PHE A 166 10.14 -12.65 -22.20
C PHE A 166 11.17 -12.13 -21.20
N THR A 167 10.85 -12.17 -19.93
CA THR A 167 11.80 -11.89 -18.83
C THR A 167 11.83 -13.04 -17.84
N ALA A 168 13.01 -13.35 -17.33
CA ALA A 168 13.20 -14.26 -16.22
C ALA A 168 14.16 -13.66 -15.19
N THR A 169 13.88 -13.88 -13.91
CA THR A 169 14.71 -13.43 -12.79
C THR A 169 14.96 -14.59 -11.85
N ALA A 170 16.16 -14.62 -11.26
CA ALA A 170 16.48 -15.52 -10.17
C ALA A 170 17.38 -14.76 -9.19
N GLN A 171 17.07 -14.85 -7.90
CA GLN A 171 17.80 -14.22 -6.82
C GLN A 171 17.91 -15.17 -5.64
N ALA A 172 19.08 -15.15 -4.96
CA ALA A 172 19.29 -15.87 -3.72
C ALA A 172 20.05 -14.99 -2.72
N GLY A 173 19.96 -15.31 -1.43
CA GLY A 173 20.65 -14.51 -0.42
C GLY A 173 20.41 -14.96 1.02
N SER A 174 20.61 -14.03 1.93
CA SER A 174 20.44 -14.22 3.38
C SER A 174 19.05 -14.71 3.75
N PHE A 175 18.91 -15.28 4.94
CA PHE A 175 17.67 -15.81 5.51
C PHE A 175 17.06 -16.95 4.70
N ASP A 176 17.93 -17.78 4.09
CA ASP A 176 17.52 -18.87 3.20
C ASP A 176 16.54 -18.38 2.12
N THR A 177 16.81 -17.19 1.57
CA THR A 177 15.90 -16.55 0.60
C THR A 177 16.24 -16.99 -0.81
N PHE A 178 15.20 -17.40 -1.55
CA PHE A 178 15.24 -17.68 -2.96
C PHE A 178 14.00 -17.09 -3.64
N ASN A 179 14.22 -16.18 -4.60
CA ASN A 179 13.14 -15.58 -5.39
C ASN A 179 13.41 -15.84 -6.88
N GLN A 180 12.39 -16.29 -7.58
CA GLN A 180 12.46 -16.55 -9.01
C GLN A 180 11.16 -16.14 -9.67
N GLY A 181 11.28 -15.65 -10.91
CA GLY A 181 10.09 -15.26 -11.63
C GLY A 181 10.31 -15.30 -13.14
N ALA A 182 9.20 -15.43 -13.86
CA ALA A 182 9.15 -15.37 -15.31
C ALA A 182 7.93 -14.60 -15.76
N ALA A 183 8.09 -13.77 -16.78
CA ALA A 183 6.99 -13.03 -17.38
C ALA A 183 7.09 -13.05 -18.91
N LEU A 184 5.94 -13.17 -19.56
CA LEU A 184 5.78 -13.04 -21.00
C LEU A 184 4.74 -11.97 -21.27
N SER A 185 5.08 -10.96 -22.07
CA SER A 185 4.15 -9.88 -22.43
C SER A 185 4.28 -9.53 -23.91
N GLY A 186 3.23 -9.00 -24.51
CA GLY A 186 3.25 -8.58 -25.90
C GLY A 186 1.86 -8.23 -26.43
N SER A 187 1.82 -7.87 -27.71
CA SER A 187 0.56 -7.69 -28.44
C SER A 187 0.70 -8.23 -29.85
N GLU A 188 -0.38 -8.82 -30.36
CA GLU A 188 -0.49 -9.30 -31.74
C GLU A 188 -1.87 -8.94 -32.29
N GLY A 189 -1.90 -8.06 -33.29
CA GLY A 189 -3.13 -7.53 -33.85
C GLY A 189 -3.94 -6.77 -32.82
N GLN A 190 -5.12 -7.30 -32.47
CA GLN A 190 -6.05 -6.74 -31.50
C GLN A 190 -5.88 -7.35 -30.10
N PHE A 191 -4.98 -8.29 -29.93
CA PHE A 191 -4.81 -9.03 -28.69
C PHE A 191 -3.58 -8.56 -27.92
N HIS A 192 -3.76 -8.24 -26.64
CA HIS A 192 -2.72 -7.84 -25.68
C HIS A 192 -2.66 -8.87 -24.56
N TYR A 193 -1.45 -9.23 -24.13
CA TYR A 193 -1.29 -10.23 -23.09
C TYR A 193 -0.08 -9.97 -22.20
N THR A 194 -0.25 -10.27 -20.93
CA THR A 194 0.83 -10.41 -19.95
C THR A 194 0.52 -11.63 -19.10
N VAL A 195 1.50 -12.50 -18.95
CA VAL A 195 1.47 -13.66 -18.03
C VAL A 195 2.70 -13.56 -17.16
N ASN A 196 2.52 -13.63 -15.85
CA ASN A 196 3.60 -13.59 -14.87
C ASN A 196 3.48 -14.76 -13.90
N LEU A 197 4.62 -15.32 -13.50
CA LEU A 197 4.75 -16.32 -12.45
C LEU A 197 5.92 -15.92 -11.56
N GLU A 198 5.71 -15.84 -10.26
CA GLU A 198 6.73 -15.48 -9.28
C GLU A 198 6.63 -16.40 -8.06
N HIS A 199 7.78 -16.87 -7.57
CA HIS A 199 7.91 -17.69 -6.38
C HIS A 199 8.93 -17.05 -5.43
N LEU A 200 8.54 -16.83 -4.20
CA LEU A 200 9.39 -16.35 -3.11
C LEU A 200 9.41 -17.38 -1.99
N HIS A 201 10.61 -17.79 -1.61
CA HIS A 201 10.89 -18.61 -0.44
C HIS A 201 11.82 -17.86 0.52
N THR A 202 11.55 -17.93 1.83
CA THR A 202 12.44 -17.50 2.91
C THR A 202 12.20 -18.37 4.13
N GLY A 203 13.26 -18.88 4.77
CA GLY A 203 13.16 -19.96 5.76
C GLY A 203 13.92 -19.73 7.06
N ALA A 204 14.70 -18.66 7.18
CA ALA A 204 15.62 -18.48 8.31
C ALA A 204 15.50 -17.07 8.92
N THR A 205 14.28 -16.64 9.23
CA THR A 205 14.03 -15.32 9.82
C THR A 205 13.73 -15.43 11.32
N PRO A 206 14.70 -15.04 12.20
CA PRO A 206 14.50 -15.08 13.63
C PRO A 206 13.65 -13.89 14.10
N VAL A 207 12.40 -14.12 14.42
CA VAL A 207 11.41 -13.07 14.77
C VAL A 207 11.25 -12.89 16.28
N THR A 208 11.26 -13.98 17.05
CA THR A 208 11.02 -13.91 18.49
C THR A 208 12.28 -13.52 19.26
N PRO A 209 12.27 -12.46 20.08
CA PRO A 209 13.37 -12.11 20.99
C PRO A 209 13.66 -13.25 22.00
N LEU A 210 14.94 -13.48 22.26
CA LEU A 210 15.36 -14.59 23.17
C LEU A 210 14.89 -14.42 24.61
N ASP A 211 14.68 -13.20 25.04
CA ASP A 211 14.22 -12.85 26.39
C ASP A 211 12.73 -13.13 26.62
N LEU A 212 11.98 -13.36 25.57
CA LEU A 212 10.57 -13.78 25.63
C LEU A 212 10.42 -15.30 25.65
N LEU A 213 11.44 -16.08 25.29
CA LEU A 213 11.39 -17.53 25.32
C LEU A 213 11.59 -18.07 26.74
N ALA A 214 10.90 -19.16 27.06
CA ALA A 214 11.13 -19.89 28.29
C ALA A 214 12.60 -20.42 28.37
N PRO A 215 13.20 -20.52 29.55
CA PRO A 215 14.56 -21.01 29.68
C PRO A 215 14.73 -22.43 29.11
N GLY A 216 15.60 -22.56 28.11
CA GLY A 216 15.90 -23.84 27.45
C GLY A 216 15.10 -24.10 26.17
N GLU A 217 14.11 -23.24 25.86
CA GLU A 217 13.38 -23.36 24.59
C GLU A 217 14.22 -22.83 23.43
N PRO A 218 14.24 -23.54 22.28
CA PRO A 218 14.92 -23.09 21.09
C PRO A 218 14.14 -21.93 20.45
N ARG A 219 14.88 -20.97 19.88
CA ARG A 219 14.24 -19.99 18.99
C ARG A 219 13.95 -20.65 17.66
N ASN A 220 12.69 -20.56 17.23
CA ASN A 220 12.27 -20.95 15.89
C ASN A 220 12.60 -19.81 14.89
N ASP A 221 12.90 -20.18 13.66
CA ASP A 221 12.97 -19.26 12.53
C ASP A 221 11.66 -19.31 11.76
N ASP A 222 11.10 -18.15 11.46
CA ASP A 222 9.88 -18.06 10.70
C ASP A 222 10.15 -18.39 9.22
N TYR A 223 9.15 -19.02 8.61
CA TYR A 223 9.19 -19.52 7.25
C TYR A 223 8.05 -18.92 6.43
N TYR A 224 8.36 -18.54 5.21
CA TYR A 224 7.35 -18.08 4.24
C TYR A 224 7.69 -18.58 2.84
N ASP A 225 6.71 -19.19 2.18
CA ASP A 225 6.80 -19.67 0.81
C ASP A 225 5.53 -19.26 0.07
N THR A 226 5.66 -18.62 -1.10
CA THR A 226 4.51 -18.18 -1.88
C THR A 226 4.75 -18.28 -3.36
N LEU A 227 3.77 -18.82 -4.07
CA LEU A 227 3.70 -18.87 -5.53
C LEU A 227 2.56 -17.98 -5.99
N THR A 228 2.86 -16.99 -6.84
CA THR A 228 1.86 -16.11 -7.43
C THR A 228 1.89 -16.21 -8.95
N GLY A 229 0.73 -16.45 -9.55
CA GLY A 229 0.51 -16.35 -10.98
C GLY A 229 -0.45 -15.22 -11.32
N SER A 230 -0.13 -14.39 -12.30
CA SER A 230 -1.02 -13.35 -12.80
C SER A 230 -1.10 -13.32 -14.32
N THR A 231 -2.27 -12.98 -14.83
CA THR A 231 -2.54 -12.85 -16.27
C THR A 231 -3.40 -11.62 -16.51
N LYS A 232 -3.00 -10.80 -17.47
CA LYS A 232 -3.78 -9.65 -17.94
C LYS A 232 -3.92 -9.72 -19.43
N LEU A 233 -5.15 -9.83 -19.90
CA LEU A 233 -5.51 -9.94 -21.32
C LEU A 233 -6.33 -8.73 -21.72
N GLY A 234 -6.08 -8.23 -22.92
CA GLY A 234 -6.86 -7.17 -23.56
C GLY A 234 -7.23 -7.59 -25.00
N PHE A 235 -8.39 -7.21 -25.45
CA PHE A 235 -8.85 -7.43 -26.81
C PHE A 235 -9.57 -6.20 -27.36
N ASP A 236 -8.96 -5.54 -28.36
CA ASP A 236 -9.52 -4.40 -29.06
C ASP A 236 -10.55 -4.87 -30.09
N VAL A 237 -11.83 -4.96 -29.69
CA VAL A 237 -12.93 -5.37 -30.58
C VAL A 237 -13.05 -4.39 -31.76
N THR A 238 -12.94 -3.09 -31.46
CA THR A 238 -12.86 -2.00 -32.42
C THR A 238 -11.90 -0.93 -31.88
N ARG A 239 -11.65 0.15 -32.62
CA ARG A 239 -10.85 1.28 -32.12
C ARG A 239 -11.43 1.97 -30.89
N ASN A 240 -12.74 1.79 -30.65
CA ASN A 240 -13.48 2.50 -29.62
C ASN A 240 -14.10 1.55 -28.59
N PHE A 241 -13.87 0.25 -28.70
CA PHE A 241 -14.42 -0.76 -27.79
C PHE A 241 -13.41 -1.86 -27.54
N ASP A 242 -13.05 -2.03 -26.29
CA ASP A 242 -12.12 -3.07 -25.82
C ASP A 242 -12.68 -3.87 -24.65
N LEU A 243 -12.16 -5.08 -24.52
CA LEU A 243 -12.44 -6.01 -23.44
C LEU A 243 -11.16 -6.31 -22.67
N GLY A 244 -11.25 -6.35 -21.36
CA GLY A 244 -10.14 -6.69 -20.48
C GLY A 244 -10.48 -7.88 -19.57
N LEU A 245 -9.46 -8.67 -19.23
CA LEU A 245 -9.53 -9.72 -18.22
C LEU A 245 -8.26 -9.71 -17.38
N VAL A 246 -8.41 -9.64 -16.06
CA VAL A 246 -7.34 -9.80 -15.08
C VAL A 246 -7.64 -11.04 -14.25
N VAL A 247 -6.63 -11.88 -14.06
CA VAL A 247 -6.67 -13.02 -13.13
C VAL A 247 -5.38 -13.03 -12.34
N ARG A 248 -5.46 -13.10 -11.02
CA ARG A 248 -4.33 -13.27 -10.11
C ARG A 248 -4.66 -14.36 -9.11
N TYR A 249 -3.76 -15.31 -8.95
CA TYR A 249 -3.85 -16.38 -7.96
C TYR A 249 -2.56 -16.45 -7.16
N SER A 250 -2.69 -16.57 -5.84
CA SER A 250 -1.56 -16.75 -4.93
C SER A 250 -1.82 -17.95 -4.02
N ASP A 251 -0.80 -18.74 -3.82
CA ASP A 251 -0.75 -19.87 -2.88
C ASP A 251 0.42 -19.62 -1.92
N SER A 252 0.12 -19.47 -0.63
CA SER A 252 1.09 -19.06 0.38
C SER A 252 1.08 -20.02 1.56
N HIS A 253 2.26 -20.44 1.97
CA HIS A 253 2.50 -21.29 3.13
C HIS A 253 3.39 -20.54 4.13
N GLN A 254 2.94 -20.44 5.36
CA GLN A 254 3.64 -19.72 6.41
C GLN A 254 3.79 -20.59 7.66
N ARG A 255 4.93 -20.49 8.32
CA ARG A 255 5.15 -20.96 9.69
C ARG A 255 5.68 -19.80 10.50
N LEU A 256 5.09 -19.57 11.64
CA LEU A 256 5.45 -18.48 12.53
C LEU A 256 5.40 -18.93 14.00
N THR A 257 6.20 -18.30 14.84
CA THR A 257 6.13 -18.52 16.27
C THR A 257 4.90 -17.78 16.81
N GLY A 258 3.84 -18.52 17.08
CA GLY A 258 2.62 -18.03 17.70
C GLY A 258 2.80 -17.73 19.19
N ASP A 259 1.77 -17.23 19.82
CA ASP A 259 1.69 -16.98 21.26
C ASP A 259 0.54 -17.81 21.82
N ASP A 260 0.75 -18.40 23.04
CA ASP A 260 -0.30 -19.15 23.73
C ASP A 260 -1.47 -18.21 24.09
N PRO A 261 -2.66 -18.42 23.49
CA PRO A 261 -3.80 -17.53 23.71
C PRO A 261 -4.53 -17.79 25.04
N PHE A 262 -4.21 -18.89 25.74
CA PHE A 262 -4.91 -19.32 26.95
C PHE A 262 -4.18 -18.95 28.24
N ASN A 263 -2.88 -18.63 28.13
CA ASN A 263 -2.08 -18.18 29.27
C ASN A 263 -1.87 -16.67 29.23
N PHE A 264 -1.95 -16.05 30.41
CA PHE A 264 -1.63 -14.63 30.54
C PHE A 264 -0.66 -14.41 31.71
N PRO A 265 0.48 -13.75 31.50
CA PRO A 265 0.98 -13.17 30.24
C PRO A 265 1.18 -14.24 29.15
N SER A 266 0.83 -13.90 27.91
CA SER A 266 1.03 -14.79 26.78
C SER A 266 2.51 -15.03 26.50
N THR A 267 2.89 -16.28 26.21
CA THR A 267 4.27 -16.65 25.92
C THR A 267 4.41 -17.20 24.51
N PRO A 268 5.51 -16.94 23.81
CA PRO A 268 5.76 -17.58 22.51
C PRO A 268 5.80 -19.10 22.62
N GLU A 269 5.10 -19.77 21.70
CA GLU A 269 5.01 -21.22 21.65
C GLU A 269 6.34 -21.85 21.17
N ALA A 270 6.69 -22.99 21.75
CA ALA A 270 7.82 -23.79 21.29
C ALA A 270 7.56 -24.42 19.92
N GLN A 271 6.31 -24.70 19.59
CA GLN A 271 5.90 -25.19 18.28
C GLN A 271 5.38 -24.02 17.43
N GLN A 272 5.69 -24.07 16.13
CA GLN A 272 5.24 -23.03 15.21
C GLN A 272 3.80 -23.28 14.77
N SER A 273 3.02 -22.23 14.72
CA SER A 273 1.76 -22.17 14.00
C SER A 273 2.01 -22.24 12.50
N ALA A 274 1.06 -22.79 11.75
CA ALA A 274 1.10 -22.83 10.29
C ALA A 274 -0.16 -22.19 9.70
N SER A 275 0.02 -21.39 8.66
CA SER A 275 -1.08 -20.82 7.87
C SER A 275 -0.88 -21.14 6.40
N ASN A 276 -1.93 -21.67 5.76
CA ASN A 276 -1.98 -21.88 4.32
C ASN A 276 -3.07 -21.00 3.75
N THR A 277 -2.73 -20.12 2.82
CA THR A 277 -3.68 -19.14 2.26
C THR A 277 -3.70 -19.20 0.74
N HIS A 278 -4.90 -19.33 0.19
CA HIS A 278 -5.17 -19.28 -1.25
C HIS A 278 -5.99 -18.03 -1.55
N GLN A 279 -5.53 -17.21 -2.50
CA GLN A 279 -6.22 -15.99 -2.91
C GLN A 279 -6.45 -16.02 -4.42
N LEU A 280 -7.67 -15.73 -4.85
CA LEU A 280 -8.04 -15.57 -6.25
C LEU A 280 -8.67 -14.20 -6.44
N TYR A 281 -8.17 -13.44 -7.38
CA TYR A 281 -8.69 -12.15 -7.81
C TYR A 281 -8.94 -12.19 -9.30
N THR A 282 -10.14 -11.85 -9.74
CA THR A 282 -10.49 -11.79 -11.17
C THR A 282 -11.30 -10.55 -11.47
N ARG A 283 -11.10 -9.95 -12.65
CA ARG A 283 -11.93 -8.86 -13.15
C ARG A 283 -12.07 -8.97 -14.66
N ALA A 284 -13.29 -8.99 -15.14
CA ALA A 284 -13.64 -8.74 -16.53
C ALA A 284 -14.11 -7.30 -16.67
N SER A 285 -13.70 -6.63 -17.75
CA SER A 285 -14.12 -5.25 -18.04
C SER A 285 -14.43 -5.05 -19.51
N ALA A 286 -15.35 -4.14 -19.80
CA ALA A 286 -15.66 -3.65 -21.11
C ALA A 286 -15.54 -2.13 -21.11
N HIS A 287 -14.78 -1.57 -22.03
CA HIS A 287 -14.55 -0.14 -22.15
C HIS A 287 -14.99 0.36 -23.52
N LEU A 288 -15.75 1.47 -23.54
CA LEU A 288 -16.33 2.05 -24.74
C LEU A 288 -16.07 3.56 -24.80
N LEU A 289 -15.51 4.01 -25.91
CA LEU A 289 -15.42 5.42 -26.29
C LEU A 289 -16.51 5.74 -27.32
N ALA A 290 -17.30 6.79 -27.07
CA ALA A 290 -18.33 7.26 -27.96
C ALA A 290 -18.22 8.78 -28.17
N PHE A 291 -18.84 9.29 -29.25
CA PHE A 291 -18.87 10.71 -29.58
C PHE A 291 -17.46 11.33 -29.63
N ASP A 292 -16.54 10.70 -30.37
CA ASP A 292 -15.14 11.13 -30.50
C ASP A 292 -14.40 11.28 -29.14
N GLY A 293 -14.74 10.39 -28.18
CA GLY A 293 -14.16 10.39 -26.85
C GLY A 293 -14.79 11.36 -25.85
N ALA A 294 -15.87 12.05 -26.22
CA ALA A 294 -16.63 12.89 -25.30
C ALA A 294 -17.37 12.08 -24.23
N LEU A 295 -17.70 10.82 -24.54
CA LEU A 295 -18.30 9.87 -23.59
C LEU A 295 -17.41 8.61 -23.54
N GLU A 296 -16.89 8.32 -22.36
CA GLU A 296 -16.17 7.11 -22.06
C GLU A 296 -16.95 6.30 -21.03
N GLN A 297 -17.10 5.01 -21.24
CA GLN A 297 -17.84 4.13 -20.33
C GLN A 297 -17.02 2.88 -20.02
N THR A 298 -17.02 2.50 -18.76
CA THR A 298 -16.42 1.25 -18.29
C THR A 298 -17.45 0.45 -17.50
N LEU A 299 -17.66 -0.80 -17.87
CA LEU A 299 -18.42 -1.78 -17.10
C LEU A 299 -17.43 -2.84 -16.59
N GLY A 300 -17.51 -3.17 -15.31
CA GLY A 300 -16.63 -4.15 -14.68
C GLY A 300 -17.40 -5.16 -13.84
N VAL A 301 -16.90 -6.39 -13.81
CA VAL A 301 -17.30 -7.44 -12.88
C VAL A 301 -16.05 -8.00 -12.25
N ALA A 302 -15.92 -7.86 -10.94
CA ALA A 302 -14.80 -8.38 -10.17
C ALA A 302 -15.28 -9.46 -9.19
N TYR A 303 -14.50 -10.51 -9.07
CA TYR A 303 -14.70 -11.57 -8.08
C TYR A 303 -13.38 -11.83 -7.37
N SER A 304 -13.44 -11.89 -6.05
CA SER A 304 -12.32 -12.31 -5.22
C SER A 304 -12.74 -13.41 -4.25
N ARG A 305 -11.82 -14.32 -3.98
CA ARG A 305 -11.98 -15.37 -3.00
C ARG A 305 -10.71 -15.52 -2.19
N LEU A 306 -10.87 -15.59 -0.88
CA LEU A 306 -9.83 -15.94 0.05
C LEU A 306 -10.24 -17.22 0.78
N TYR A 307 -9.30 -18.14 0.90
CA TYR A 307 -9.40 -19.33 1.75
C TYR A 307 -8.12 -19.44 2.56
N SER A 308 -8.25 -19.56 3.87
CA SER A 308 -7.13 -19.79 4.79
C SER A 308 -7.42 -20.98 5.70
N SER A 309 -6.38 -21.71 6.02
CA SER A 309 -6.38 -22.82 6.98
C SER A 309 -5.26 -22.56 7.97
N ASP A 310 -5.63 -22.22 9.20
CA ASP A 310 -4.70 -21.87 10.26
C ASP A 310 -4.64 -22.98 11.30
N PHE A 311 -3.44 -23.49 11.53
CA PHE A 311 -3.13 -24.51 12.51
C PHE A 311 -2.26 -23.88 13.59
N THR A 312 -2.73 -23.95 14.82
CA THR A 312 -2.00 -23.62 16.05
C THR A 312 -1.61 -24.91 16.77
N PRO A 313 -0.54 -24.94 17.62
CA PRO A 313 -0.06 -26.15 18.27
C PRO A 313 -1.12 -26.96 19.04
N PRO A 314 -0.84 -28.25 19.34
CA PRO A 314 -1.84 -29.33 19.52
C PRO A 314 -2.85 -29.14 20.64
N GLU A 315 -2.62 -28.22 21.54
CA GLU A 315 -3.57 -27.90 22.62
C GLU A 315 -4.84 -27.20 22.10
N ASP A 316 -4.82 -26.65 20.87
CA ASP A 316 -5.87 -25.78 20.32
C ASP A 316 -6.88 -26.51 19.41
N GLY A 317 -6.70 -27.79 19.19
CA GLY A 317 -7.65 -28.61 18.43
C GLY A 317 -7.41 -28.62 16.91
N PRO A 318 -8.44 -28.86 16.08
CA PRO A 318 -8.30 -28.96 14.63
C PRO A 318 -8.04 -27.58 14.01
N PRO A 319 -7.46 -27.54 12.79
CA PRO A 319 -7.25 -26.28 12.05
C PRO A 319 -8.51 -25.43 11.96
N THR A 320 -8.36 -24.14 12.11
CA THR A 320 -9.43 -23.16 11.85
C THR A 320 -9.42 -22.80 10.36
N PHE A 321 -10.59 -22.74 9.76
CA PHE A 321 -10.76 -22.41 8.37
C PHE A 321 -11.47 -21.08 8.21
N PHE A 322 -10.92 -20.21 7.35
CA PHE A 322 -11.54 -18.96 6.93
C PHE A 322 -11.83 -19.03 5.44
N SER A 323 -13.04 -18.70 5.05
CA SER A 323 -13.42 -18.66 3.63
C SER A 323 -14.36 -17.50 3.39
N GLY A 324 -13.95 -16.59 2.51
CA GLY A 324 -14.73 -15.43 2.13
C GLY A 324 -14.63 -15.13 0.64
N GLU A 325 -15.69 -14.53 0.12
CA GLU A 325 -15.85 -14.17 -1.28
C GLU A 325 -16.40 -12.74 -1.39
N ARG A 326 -16.00 -12.06 -2.46
CA ARG A 326 -16.56 -10.76 -2.84
C ARG A 326 -16.91 -10.77 -4.30
N LEU A 327 -18.13 -10.36 -4.62
CA LEU A 327 -18.57 -10.05 -5.96
C LEU A 327 -18.86 -8.56 -6.06
N LYS A 328 -18.25 -7.89 -7.03
CA LYS A 328 -18.51 -6.48 -7.32
C LYS A 328 -18.86 -6.30 -8.80
N VAL A 329 -19.93 -5.60 -9.06
CA VAL A 329 -20.33 -5.11 -10.39
C VAL A 329 -20.27 -3.59 -10.35
N ASP A 330 -19.56 -2.98 -11.28
CA ASP A 330 -19.42 -1.53 -11.32
C ASP A 330 -19.60 -0.99 -12.75
N TRP A 331 -20.17 0.20 -12.84
CA TRP A 331 -20.24 1.00 -14.03
C TRP A 331 -19.72 2.41 -13.74
N GLN A 332 -18.92 2.94 -14.66
CA GLN A 332 -18.46 4.32 -14.66
C GLN A 332 -18.64 4.94 -16.04
N GLY A 333 -19.20 6.14 -16.09
CA GLY A 333 -19.31 6.96 -17.29
C GLY A 333 -18.62 8.30 -17.08
N ASN A 334 -17.71 8.66 -17.98
CA ASN A 334 -16.99 9.93 -18.00
C ASN A 334 -17.52 10.76 -19.17
N ILE A 335 -18.03 11.96 -18.90
CA ILE A 335 -18.63 12.86 -19.89
C ILE A 335 -17.79 14.14 -19.95
N ARG A 336 -17.06 14.33 -21.05
CA ARG A 336 -16.36 15.59 -21.34
C ARG A 336 -17.31 16.52 -22.10
N PHE A 337 -17.86 17.51 -21.41
CA PHE A 337 -18.84 18.43 -22.02
C PHE A 337 -18.27 19.82 -22.34
N ALA A 338 -17.04 20.10 -21.88
CA ALA A 338 -16.24 21.25 -22.28
C ALA A 338 -14.74 20.89 -22.24
N SER A 339 -13.89 21.75 -22.74
CA SER A 339 -12.45 21.49 -22.85
C SER A 339 -11.74 21.21 -21.50
N ALA A 340 -12.30 21.71 -20.41
CA ALA A 340 -11.73 21.56 -19.06
C ALA A 340 -12.77 21.07 -18.04
N GLU A 341 -13.89 20.53 -18.51
CA GLU A 341 -14.99 20.09 -17.65
C GLU A 341 -15.30 18.61 -17.92
N THR A 342 -15.17 17.77 -16.91
CA THR A 342 -15.50 16.34 -16.98
C THR A 342 -16.45 15.98 -15.83
N LEU A 343 -17.56 15.35 -16.17
CA LEU A 343 -18.51 14.76 -15.23
C LEU A 343 -18.25 13.26 -15.20
N VAL A 344 -17.95 12.73 -14.03
CA VAL A 344 -17.83 11.30 -13.75
C VAL A 344 -19.07 10.84 -13.01
N LEU A 345 -19.73 9.81 -13.52
CA LEU A 345 -20.88 9.15 -12.90
C LEU A 345 -20.52 7.69 -12.65
N GLY A 346 -20.99 7.14 -11.54
CA GLY A 346 -20.79 5.71 -11.30
C GLY A 346 -21.88 5.08 -10.46
N ALA A 347 -22.05 3.78 -10.68
CA ALA A 347 -22.90 2.90 -9.88
C ALA A 347 -22.15 1.61 -9.58
N GLU A 348 -22.29 1.11 -8.36
CA GLU A 348 -21.60 -0.09 -7.90
C GLU A 348 -22.55 -0.94 -7.06
N HIS A 349 -22.50 -2.25 -7.24
CA HIS A 349 -23.07 -3.25 -6.35
C HIS A 349 -21.96 -4.15 -5.84
N GLN A 350 -21.81 -4.29 -4.52
CA GLN A 350 -20.83 -5.17 -3.90
C GLN A 350 -21.54 -6.09 -2.92
N ARG A 351 -21.21 -7.39 -2.97
CA ARG A 351 -21.64 -8.40 -2.01
C ARG A 351 -20.43 -9.10 -1.47
N ASP A 352 -20.27 -9.06 -0.16
CA ASP A 352 -19.28 -9.81 0.61
C ASP A 352 -19.97 -10.96 1.30
N GLU A 353 -19.33 -12.13 1.30
CA GLU A 353 -19.85 -13.34 1.94
C GLU A 353 -18.70 -14.04 2.69
N MET A 354 -18.95 -14.40 3.93
CA MET A 354 -18.13 -15.28 4.72
C MET A 354 -18.87 -16.61 4.86
N SER A 355 -18.22 -17.72 4.52
CA SER A 355 -18.78 -19.06 4.62
C SER A 355 -18.16 -19.89 5.77
N SER A 356 -17.02 -19.44 6.29
CA SER A 356 -16.35 -20.00 7.46
C SER A 356 -15.50 -18.93 8.13
N PRO A 357 -15.45 -18.81 9.46
CA PRO A 357 -16.08 -19.70 10.47
C PRO A 357 -17.59 -19.44 10.68
N VAL A 358 -18.13 -18.36 10.16
CA VAL A 358 -19.56 -18.03 10.20
C VAL A 358 -20.12 -17.93 8.79
N SER A 359 -21.39 -18.32 8.59
CA SER A 359 -22.07 -18.13 7.31
C SER A 359 -22.90 -16.85 7.38
N ALA A 360 -22.40 -15.77 6.78
CA ALA A 360 -23.06 -14.49 6.74
C ALA A 360 -22.67 -13.70 5.48
N ALA A 361 -23.46 -12.72 5.09
CA ALA A 361 -23.20 -11.88 3.94
C ALA A 361 -23.64 -10.44 4.21
N GLN A 362 -23.05 -9.50 3.47
CA GLN A 362 -23.34 -8.09 3.51
C GLN A 362 -23.30 -7.52 2.10
N SER A 363 -24.26 -6.65 1.76
CA SER A 363 -24.31 -6.00 0.45
C SER A 363 -24.33 -4.48 0.59
N ILE A 364 -23.70 -3.80 -0.38
CA ILE A 364 -23.67 -2.35 -0.49
C ILE A 364 -24.00 -1.96 -1.93
N ASP A 365 -25.05 -1.16 -2.11
CA ASP A 365 -25.40 -0.49 -3.37
C ASP A 365 -24.93 0.96 -3.33
N SER A 366 -24.27 1.43 -4.38
CA SER A 366 -23.64 2.75 -4.35
C SER A 366 -23.84 3.52 -5.64
N GLY A 367 -23.97 4.84 -5.52
CA GLY A 367 -23.94 5.77 -6.63
C GLY A 367 -23.08 6.98 -6.32
N TYR A 368 -22.29 7.44 -7.29
CA TYR A 368 -21.44 8.62 -7.11
C TYR A 368 -21.42 9.54 -8.32
N VAL A 369 -21.14 10.79 -8.04
CA VAL A 369 -20.96 11.85 -9.04
C VAL A 369 -19.70 12.61 -8.67
N GLU A 370 -18.84 12.87 -9.67
CA GLU A 370 -17.72 13.79 -9.53
C GLU A 370 -17.70 14.78 -10.68
N LEU A 371 -17.49 16.06 -10.36
CA LEU A 371 -17.27 17.14 -11.33
C LEU A 371 -15.81 17.58 -11.21
N GLN A 372 -15.09 17.49 -12.33
CA GLN A 372 -13.76 18.07 -12.49
C GLN A 372 -13.88 19.30 -13.36
N SER A 373 -13.29 20.41 -12.90
CA SER A 373 -13.39 21.69 -13.55
C SER A 373 -12.04 22.42 -13.58
N GLY A 374 -11.74 23.03 -14.73
CA GLY A 374 -10.54 23.85 -14.92
C GLY A 374 -10.86 25.25 -15.42
N TRP A 375 -10.31 26.29 -14.79
CA TRP A 375 -10.49 27.68 -15.17
C TRP A 375 -9.16 28.35 -15.48
N GLY A 376 -8.97 28.69 -16.75
CA GLY A 376 -7.83 29.48 -17.22
C GLY A 376 -6.47 28.83 -16.94
N ASP A 377 -6.37 27.49 -17.01
CA ASP A 377 -5.16 26.69 -16.77
C ASP A 377 -4.44 27.01 -15.43
N ARG A 378 -5.17 27.56 -14.47
CA ARG A 378 -4.62 27.97 -13.16
C ARG A 378 -5.40 27.44 -11.98
N LEU A 379 -6.72 27.40 -12.08
CA LEU A 379 -7.57 26.89 -11.03
C LEU A 379 -8.21 25.60 -11.49
N PHE A 380 -7.98 24.54 -10.77
CA PHE A 380 -8.59 23.23 -10.98
C PHE A 380 -9.35 22.83 -9.72
N SER A 381 -10.44 22.14 -9.86
CA SER A 381 -11.16 21.62 -8.72
C SER A 381 -11.83 20.29 -9.02
N THR A 382 -11.90 19.46 -8.00
CA THR A 382 -12.66 18.22 -8.00
C THR A 382 -13.73 18.32 -6.90
N LEU A 383 -14.98 18.04 -7.26
CA LEU A 383 -16.10 18.00 -6.34
C LEU A 383 -16.78 16.64 -6.49
N SER A 384 -16.83 15.83 -5.44
CA SER A 384 -17.47 14.51 -5.48
C SER A 384 -18.49 14.33 -4.35
N VAL A 385 -19.56 13.58 -4.66
CA VAL A 385 -20.60 13.14 -3.72
C VAL A 385 -20.91 11.68 -4.03
N ARG A 386 -21.02 10.88 -2.98
CA ARG A 386 -21.37 9.46 -3.06
C ARG A 386 -22.43 9.12 -2.03
N TYR A 387 -23.35 8.26 -2.41
CA TYR A 387 -24.32 7.61 -1.56
C TYR A 387 -24.09 6.10 -1.58
N ASP A 388 -23.98 5.51 -0.40
CA ASP A 388 -23.86 4.08 -0.19
C ASP A 388 -25.08 3.62 0.62
N ASP A 389 -25.76 2.56 0.19
CA ASP A 389 -26.87 1.92 0.90
C ASP A 389 -26.49 0.48 1.24
N ASN A 390 -26.38 0.21 2.53
CA ASN A 390 -25.98 -1.08 3.06
C ASN A 390 -27.17 -1.79 3.70
N ASP A 391 -27.26 -3.10 3.49
CA ASP A 391 -28.38 -3.92 3.97
C ASP A 391 -28.47 -4.04 5.50
N HIS A 392 -27.43 -3.66 6.27
CA HIS A 392 -27.43 -3.69 7.74
C HIS A 392 -27.59 -2.32 8.38
N PHE A 393 -26.79 -1.32 7.96
CA PHE A 393 -26.80 0.00 8.60
C PHE A 393 -27.50 1.10 7.78
N GLY A 394 -27.99 0.79 6.58
CA GLY A 394 -28.71 1.73 5.70
C GLY A 394 -27.80 2.74 5.01
N GLY A 395 -28.35 3.91 4.70
CA GLY A 395 -27.73 4.92 3.85
C GLY A 395 -26.60 5.72 4.48
N LYS A 396 -25.52 5.98 3.74
CA LYS A 396 -24.41 6.85 4.09
C LYS A 396 -24.05 7.77 2.94
N VAL A 397 -23.92 9.07 3.22
CA VAL A 397 -23.46 10.08 2.24
C VAL A 397 -22.04 10.49 2.57
N THR A 398 -21.18 10.50 1.57
CA THR A 398 -19.82 11.06 1.66
C THR A 398 -19.59 12.06 0.54
N TRP A 399 -18.70 13.04 0.78
CA TRP A 399 -18.40 14.08 -0.19
C TRP A 399 -16.96 14.57 -0.04
N ARG A 400 -16.44 15.18 -1.10
CA ARG A 400 -15.10 15.76 -1.12
C ARG A 400 -15.06 17.00 -2.02
N VAL A 401 -14.29 17.99 -1.60
CA VAL A 401 -13.93 19.20 -2.37
C VAL A 401 -12.43 19.35 -2.38
N ALA A 402 -11.84 19.56 -3.56
CA ALA A 402 -10.40 19.51 -3.74
C ALA A 402 -9.89 20.53 -4.79
N PRO A 403 -9.73 21.82 -4.42
CA PRO A 403 -9.19 22.85 -5.31
C PRO A 403 -7.66 22.83 -5.37
N VAL A 404 -7.13 23.16 -6.56
CA VAL A 404 -5.72 23.47 -6.82
C VAL A 404 -5.60 24.81 -7.52
N TYR A 405 -4.67 25.64 -7.09
CA TYR A 405 -4.33 26.89 -7.76
C TYR A 405 -2.85 26.92 -8.16
N VAL A 406 -2.58 27.05 -9.46
CA VAL A 406 -1.23 27.06 -10.05
C VAL A 406 -0.82 28.51 -10.34
N ILE A 407 0.24 28.96 -9.71
CA ILE A 407 0.90 30.26 -9.96
C ILE A 407 2.04 29.97 -10.94
N LYS A 408 1.73 30.03 -12.25
CA LYS A 408 2.68 29.68 -13.33
C LYS A 408 3.96 30.51 -13.31
N GLU A 409 3.87 31.78 -12.91
CA GLU A 409 4.98 32.72 -12.86
C GLU A 409 6.08 32.33 -11.86
N THR A 410 5.71 31.65 -10.82
CA THR A 410 6.63 31.20 -9.76
C THR A 410 6.85 29.70 -9.74
N GLY A 411 6.03 28.92 -10.48
CA GLY A 411 6.02 27.46 -10.39
C GLY A 411 5.48 26.94 -9.06
N THR A 412 4.58 27.72 -8.43
CA THR A 412 3.96 27.35 -7.14
C THR A 412 2.59 26.75 -7.38
N ARG A 413 2.29 25.63 -6.71
CA ARG A 413 0.98 24.99 -6.68
C ARG A 413 0.44 25.03 -5.24
N LEU A 414 -0.68 25.70 -5.05
CA LEU A 414 -1.43 25.70 -3.79
C LEU A 414 -2.53 24.66 -3.89
N LYS A 415 -2.70 23.84 -2.87
CA LYS A 415 -3.66 22.73 -2.86
C LYS A 415 -4.38 22.65 -1.52
N ALA A 416 -5.67 22.32 -1.59
CA ALA A 416 -6.47 22.02 -0.39
C ALA A 416 -7.46 20.90 -0.70
N THR A 417 -7.79 20.11 0.32
CA THR A 417 -8.87 19.14 0.26
C THR A 417 -9.68 19.21 1.54
N VAL A 418 -10.96 18.95 1.44
CA VAL A 418 -11.84 18.72 2.58
C VAL A 418 -12.84 17.64 2.19
N GLY A 419 -13.12 16.71 3.11
CA GLY A 419 -14.06 15.64 2.81
C GLY A 419 -14.43 14.80 4.03
N THR A 420 -15.37 13.91 3.80
CA THR A 420 -15.85 12.94 4.77
C THR A 420 -15.48 11.53 4.33
N GLY A 421 -15.40 10.62 5.29
CA GLY A 421 -15.16 9.21 5.05
C GLY A 421 -15.99 8.35 5.99
N PHE A 422 -16.10 7.07 5.66
CA PHE A 422 -16.72 6.08 6.53
C PHE A 422 -16.04 4.72 6.36
N LYS A 423 -16.24 3.85 7.36
CA LYS A 423 -15.91 2.42 7.30
C LYS A 423 -17.14 1.63 7.77
N ALA A 424 -17.58 0.70 6.95
CA ALA A 424 -18.62 -0.26 7.30
C ALA A 424 -18.10 -1.24 8.37
N PRO A 425 -18.95 -1.69 9.32
CA PRO A 425 -18.63 -2.84 10.14
C PRO A 425 -18.34 -4.07 9.26
N THR A 426 -17.44 -4.94 9.70
CA THR A 426 -17.13 -6.18 8.98
C THR A 426 -18.17 -7.27 9.26
N ILE A 427 -18.18 -8.32 8.43
CA ILE A 427 -19.00 -9.50 8.67
C ILE A 427 -18.59 -10.17 9.99
N ASP A 428 -17.30 -10.18 10.31
CA ASP A 428 -16.78 -10.74 11.56
C ASP A 428 -17.32 -9.96 12.78
N GLU A 429 -17.21 -8.63 12.76
CA GLU A 429 -17.68 -7.75 13.85
C GLU A 429 -19.20 -7.89 14.08
N LEU A 430 -19.98 -8.09 13.01
CA LEU A 430 -21.43 -8.17 13.07
C LEU A 430 -21.96 -9.55 13.47
N PHE A 431 -21.30 -10.66 13.07
CA PHE A 431 -21.90 -11.99 13.11
C PHE A 431 -21.03 -13.09 13.70
N HIS A 432 -19.71 -12.89 13.82
CA HIS A 432 -18.83 -13.93 14.34
C HIS A 432 -18.54 -13.72 15.83
N SER A 433 -18.88 -14.72 16.62
CA SER A 433 -18.60 -14.74 18.06
C SER A 433 -17.48 -15.73 18.37
N TYR A 434 -16.70 -15.43 19.40
CA TYR A 434 -15.61 -16.24 19.93
C TYR A 434 -15.95 -16.73 21.35
N PRO A 435 -16.85 -17.73 21.50
CA PRO A 435 -17.37 -18.13 22.82
C PRO A 435 -16.30 -18.61 23.80
N VAL A 436 -15.21 -19.22 23.27
CA VAL A 436 -14.07 -19.67 24.10
C VAL A 436 -13.42 -18.52 24.85
N PHE A 437 -13.42 -17.32 24.25
CA PHE A 437 -12.90 -16.07 24.84
C PHE A 437 -14.00 -15.22 25.50
N ASN A 438 -15.24 -15.73 25.59
CA ASN A 438 -16.40 -14.97 26.08
C ASN A 438 -16.61 -13.65 25.33
N PHE A 439 -16.32 -13.64 24.02
CA PHE A 439 -16.43 -12.48 23.15
C PHE A 439 -17.52 -12.71 22.09
N PHE A 440 -18.45 -11.77 21.93
CA PHE A 440 -19.64 -11.94 21.11
C PHE A 440 -19.75 -10.85 20.04
N ALA A 441 -20.21 -11.23 18.86
CA ALA A 441 -20.53 -10.34 17.77
C ALA A 441 -21.59 -9.29 18.15
N ASN A 442 -21.57 -8.14 17.48
CA ASN A 442 -22.57 -7.10 17.70
C ASN A 442 -23.27 -6.67 16.41
N PRO A 443 -24.48 -7.19 16.13
CA PRO A 443 -25.21 -6.86 14.90
C PRO A 443 -25.79 -5.41 14.89
N ASN A 444 -25.63 -4.64 15.97
CA ASN A 444 -26.11 -3.27 16.10
C ASN A 444 -25.02 -2.22 15.83
N LEU A 445 -23.85 -2.64 15.33
CA LEU A 445 -22.78 -1.71 14.99
C LEU A 445 -23.20 -0.77 13.86
N VAL A 446 -22.81 0.48 13.97
CA VAL A 446 -22.98 1.51 12.95
C VAL A 446 -21.64 1.84 12.29
N PRO A 447 -21.60 2.40 11.07
CA PRO A 447 -20.35 2.74 10.41
C PRO A 447 -19.54 3.76 11.19
N GLU A 448 -18.23 3.57 11.22
CA GLU A 448 -17.30 4.63 11.60
C GLU A 448 -17.44 5.81 10.65
N SER A 449 -17.21 7.01 11.14
CA SER A 449 -17.36 8.22 10.34
C SER A 449 -16.18 9.15 10.55
N SER A 450 -15.72 9.77 9.48
CA SER A 450 -14.61 10.70 9.54
C SER A 450 -14.90 12.00 8.80
N HIS A 451 -14.19 13.05 9.22
CA HIS A 451 -14.03 14.28 8.47
C HIS A 451 -12.58 14.74 8.56
N GLY A 452 -12.05 15.14 7.41
CA GLY A 452 -10.64 15.54 7.32
C GLY A 452 -10.44 16.65 6.32
N TYR A 453 -9.30 17.33 6.45
CA TYR A 453 -8.85 18.35 5.50
C TYR A 453 -7.34 18.37 5.40
N ASP A 454 -6.87 18.77 4.22
CA ASP A 454 -5.46 19.00 3.90
C ASP A 454 -5.30 20.42 3.33
N VAL A 455 -4.18 21.06 3.65
CA VAL A 455 -3.75 22.32 3.01
C VAL A 455 -2.26 22.25 2.78
N GLY A 456 -1.82 22.57 1.57
CA GLY A 456 -0.42 22.45 1.25
C GLY A 456 0.01 23.29 0.04
N PHE A 457 1.29 23.24 -0.24
CA PHE A 457 1.87 23.79 -1.44
C PHE A 457 2.98 22.90 -1.97
N ASP A 458 3.23 23.00 -3.27
CA ASP A 458 4.41 22.46 -3.93
C ASP A 458 5.07 23.59 -4.73
N GLN A 459 6.40 23.60 -4.76
CA GLN A 459 7.21 24.62 -5.43
C GLN A 459 8.20 23.94 -6.35
N ALA A 460 8.13 24.29 -7.64
CA ALA A 460 9.13 23.91 -8.63
C ALA A 460 10.10 25.06 -8.88
N LEU A 461 11.40 24.78 -8.87
CA LEU A 461 12.48 25.73 -9.12
C LEU A 461 13.47 25.16 -10.14
N ALA A 462 14.28 26.02 -10.74
CA ALA A 462 15.33 25.65 -11.68
C ALA A 462 14.84 24.78 -12.85
N GLY A 463 13.66 25.11 -13.41
CA GLY A 463 13.05 24.34 -14.50
C GLY A 463 12.62 22.94 -14.09
N GLY A 464 12.15 22.76 -12.86
CA GLY A 464 11.69 21.47 -12.32
C GLY A 464 12.79 20.59 -11.74
N LYS A 465 14.07 20.99 -11.80
CA LYS A 465 15.18 20.21 -11.22
C LYS A 465 15.15 20.14 -9.70
N LEU A 466 14.52 21.09 -9.05
CA LEU A 466 14.31 21.13 -7.62
C LEU A 466 12.82 21.34 -7.36
N THR A 467 12.19 20.37 -6.73
CA THR A 467 10.81 20.48 -6.25
C THR A 467 10.76 20.21 -4.76
N PHE A 468 9.98 20.99 -4.03
CA PHE A 468 9.71 20.74 -2.62
C PHE A 468 8.28 21.13 -2.28
N GLY A 469 7.77 20.58 -1.22
CA GLY A 469 6.42 20.91 -0.78
C GLY A 469 6.17 20.51 0.65
N ALA A 470 5.08 21.04 1.19
CA ALA A 470 4.58 20.68 2.50
C ALA A 470 3.05 20.65 2.50
N THR A 471 2.48 19.70 3.23
CA THR A 471 1.03 19.56 3.40
C THR A 471 0.73 19.33 4.87
N TYR A 472 -0.04 20.22 5.48
CA TYR A 472 -0.69 19.99 6.75
C TYR A 472 -1.94 19.17 6.53
N PHE A 473 -2.17 18.18 7.38
CA PHE A 473 -3.37 17.36 7.35
C PHE A 473 -3.99 17.23 8.74
N ARG A 474 -5.31 17.06 8.76
CA ARG A 474 -6.06 16.69 9.97
C ARG A 474 -7.22 15.79 9.61
N ASN A 475 -7.43 14.76 10.42
CA ASN A 475 -8.56 13.85 10.33
C ASN A 475 -9.12 13.56 11.73
N SER A 476 -10.44 13.50 11.85
CA SER A 476 -11.15 13.14 13.08
C SER A 476 -12.10 11.99 12.76
N VAL A 477 -11.99 10.91 13.49
CA VAL A 477 -12.81 9.71 13.36
C VAL A 477 -13.67 9.54 14.61
N THR A 478 -14.94 9.24 14.40
CA THR A 478 -15.94 9.01 15.44
C THR A 478 -16.62 7.67 15.20
N ASN A 479 -17.26 7.11 16.24
CA ASN A 479 -17.87 5.80 16.22
C ASN A 479 -16.87 4.69 15.85
N LEU A 480 -15.59 4.85 16.22
CA LEU A 480 -14.61 3.80 16.02
C LEU A 480 -15.11 2.51 16.64
N ILE A 481 -15.06 1.44 15.87
CA ILE A 481 -15.37 0.09 16.34
C ILE A 481 -14.15 -0.43 17.09
N THR A 482 -14.35 -0.82 18.33
CA THR A 482 -13.32 -1.36 19.22
C THR A 482 -13.98 -2.25 20.27
N ASP A 483 -13.18 -3.02 20.97
CA ASP A 483 -13.65 -3.83 22.08
C ASP A 483 -14.25 -2.93 23.18
N ASN A 484 -15.32 -3.39 23.80
CA ASN A 484 -15.88 -2.72 24.98
C ASN A 484 -14.95 -2.86 26.20
N ALA A 485 -15.21 -2.09 27.27
CA ALA A 485 -14.35 -2.07 28.45
C ALA A 485 -14.20 -3.44 29.15
N ASP A 486 -15.17 -4.34 28.98
CA ASP A 486 -15.18 -5.67 29.58
C ASP A 486 -14.60 -6.75 28.64
N PHE A 487 -14.15 -6.38 27.45
CA PHE A 487 -13.64 -7.28 26.40
C PHE A 487 -14.62 -8.43 26.09
N THR A 488 -15.91 -8.11 25.95
CA THR A 488 -16.96 -9.11 25.67
C THR A 488 -17.66 -8.92 24.34
N THR A 489 -17.50 -7.77 23.67
CA THR A 489 -18.12 -7.46 22.38
C THR A 489 -17.49 -6.23 21.73
N TYR A 490 -17.70 -6.08 20.43
CA TYR A 490 -17.40 -4.83 19.72
C TYR A 490 -18.41 -3.73 20.01
N ALA A 491 -17.98 -2.47 20.04
CA ALA A 491 -18.83 -1.32 20.27
C ALA A 491 -18.33 -0.06 19.53
N ASN A 492 -19.25 0.82 19.13
CA ASN A 492 -18.93 2.13 18.53
C ASN A 492 -18.64 3.18 19.61
N ILE A 493 -17.57 3.02 20.36
CA ILE A 493 -17.22 3.86 21.50
C ILE A 493 -15.95 4.68 21.31
N GLY A 494 -15.13 4.36 20.29
CA GLY A 494 -13.85 5.01 20.06
C GLY A 494 -13.97 6.35 19.34
N ARG A 495 -13.01 7.25 19.63
CA ARG A 495 -12.77 8.49 18.87
C ARG A 495 -11.28 8.68 18.69
N ALA A 496 -10.87 9.01 17.47
CA ALA A 496 -9.48 9.31 17.18
C ALA A 496 -9.33 10.65 16.47
N ARG A 497 -8.19 11.29 16.71
CA ARG A 497 -7.77 12.46 15.96
C ARG A 497 -6.34 12.25 15.49
N THR A 498 -6.11 12.52 14.21
CA THR A 498 -4.78 12.54 13.62
C THR A 498 -4.52 13.88 12.97
N ASP A 499 -3.36 14.47 13.21
CA ASP A 499 -2.92 15.69 12.55
C ASP A 499 -1.40 15.68 12.38
N GLY A 500 -0.91 16.42 11.38
CA GLY A 500 0.52 16.43 11.11
C GLY A 500 0.91 17.22 9.87
N VAL A 501 2.19 17.08 9.53
CA VAL A 501 2.78 17.70 8.35
C VAL A 501 3.59 16.67 7.58
N GLU A 502 3.34 16.56 6.28
CA GLU A 502 4.20 15.88 5.33
C GLU A 502 5.00 16.92 4.54
N SER A 503 6.28 16.67 4.35
CA SER A 503 7.14 17.51 3.50
C SER A 503 8.06 16.64 2.66
N PHE A 504 8.39 17.14 1.48
CA PHE A 504 9.33 16.47 0.59
C PHE A 504 10.27 17.48 -0.09
N LEU A 505 11.42 16.98 -0.51
CA LEU A 505 12.34 17.65 -1.41
C LEU A 505 12.83 16.63 -2.43
N ALA A 506 12.61 16.92 -3.71
CA ALA A 506 13.14 16.16 -4.83
C ALA A 506 14.11 17.03 -5.62
N TYR A 507 15.33 16.53 -5.82
CA TYR A 507 16.41 17.29 -6.48
C TYR A 507 17.13 16.41 -7.49
N GLN A 508 17.21 16.89 -8.72
CA GLN A 508 17.95 16.26 -9.82
C GLN A 508 19.06 17.19 -10.32
N PRO A 509 20.20 17.27 -9.62
CA PRO A 509 21.30 18.14 -9.99
C PRO A 509 21.86 17.82 -11.37
N LEU A 510 21.92 16.54 -11.70
CA LEU A 510 22.38 15.98 -12.97
C LEU A 510 21.36 14.92 -13.43
N LYS A 511 21.27 14.67 -14.75
CA LYS A 511 20.41 13.57 -15.28
C LYS A 511 20.71 12.22 -14.63
N ALA A 512 21.96 12.00 -14.22
CA ALA A 512 22.43 10.77 -13.61
C ALA A 512 22.23 10.67 -12.09
N VAL A 513 21.77 11.70 -11.42
CA VAL A 513 21.67 11.75 -9.95
C VAL A 513 20.30 12.24 -9.53
N THR A 514 19.61 11.44 -8.74
CA THR A 514 18.33 11.79 -8.11
C THR A 514 18.47 11.76 -6.60
N VAL A 515 17.88 12.74 -5.94
CA VAL A 515 17.84 12.84 -4.48
C VAL A 515 16.40 13.11 -4.10
N ARG A 516 15.83 12.29 -3.23
CA ARG A 516 14.50 12.52 -2.65
C ARG A 516 14.60 12.41 -1.13
N LEU A 517 14.16 13.44 -0.44
CA LEU A 517 14.03 13.49 1.01
C LEU A 517 12.55 13.67 1.34
N ASP A 518 12.04 12.80 2.18
CA ASP A 518 10.67 12.88 2.70
C ASP A 518 10.71 12.93 4.23
N TYR A 519 9.83 13.72 4.82
CA TYR A 519 9.65 13.78 6.26
C TYR A 519 8.17 13.91 6.61
N THR A 520 7.74 13.15 7.61
CA THR A 520 6.38 13.19 8.15
C THR A 520 6.44 13.39 9.66
N TYR A 521 5.71 14.38 10.15
CA TYR A 521 5.30 14.49 11.54
C TYR A 521 3.83 14.10 11.65
N THR A 522 3.50 13.17 12.54
CA THR A 522 2.13 12.71 12.77
C THR A 522 1.85 12.68 14.27
N GLN A 523 0.80 13.33 14.70
CA GLN A 523 0.22 13.13 16.02
C GLN A 523 -1.10 12.37 15.85
N ALA A 524 -1.20 11.18 16.43
CA ALA A 524 -2.39 10.35 16.39
C ALA A 524 -2.79 10.03 17.84
N ILE A 525 -3.96 10.47 18.25
CA ILE A 525 -4.43 10.36 19.63
C ILE A 525 -5.81 9.69 19.71
N ASP A 526 -5.99 8.89 20.75
CA ASP A 526 -7.29 8.57 21.27
C ASP A 526 -7.89 9.86 21.89
N ALA A 527 -8.97 10.35 21.29
CA ALA A 527 -9.56 11.64 21.68
C ALA A 527 -10.45 11.53 22.93
N ILE A 528 -10.68 10.32 23.47
CA ILE A 528 -11.40 10.08 24.72
C ILE A 528 -10.40 10.05 25.87
N LEU A 529 -9.33 9.28 25.73
CA LEU A 529 -8.32 9.08 26.77
C LEU A 529 -7.20 10.15 26.75
N ASP A 530 -7.14 10.98 25.70
CA ASP A 530 -6.09 11.97 25.42
C ASP A 530 -4.68 11.34 25.44
N GLN A 531 -4.53 10.20 24.78
CA GLN A 531 -3.30 9.43 24.73
C GLN A 531 -2.89 9.13 23.30
N ASP A 532 -1.57 9.01 23.04
CA ASP A 532 -1.07 8.58 21.72
C ASP A 532 -1.66 7.21 21.35
N LEU A 533 -2.13 7.03 20.14
CA LEU A 533 -2.48 5.71 19.60
C LEU A 533 -1.23 4.84 19.50
N LEU A 534 -1.37 3.54 19.75
CA LEU A 534 -0.25 2.60 19.70
C LEU A 534 0.28 2.45 18.28
N ARG A 535 1.60 2.23 18.13
CA ARG A 535 2.27 1.92 16.86
C ARG A 535 2.22 3.07 15.83
N ARG A 536 2.14 4.32 16.31
CA ARG A 536 2.17 5.54 15.46
C ARG A 536 3.35 6.40 15.85
N PRO A 537 4.52 6.24 15.19
CA PRO A 537 5.67 7.10 15.44
C PRO A 537 5.34 8.54 15.05
N ARG A 538 5.72 9.50 15.89
CA ARG A 538 5.49 10.92 15.62
C ARG A 538 6.38 11.46 14.49
N HIS A 539 7.56 10.87 14.31
CA HIS A 539 8.56 11.31 13.35
C HIS A 539 8.97 10.17 12.45
N LYS A 540 8.89 10.38 11.15
CA LYS A 540 9.40 9.46 10.14
C LYS A 540 10.08 10.25 9.04
N GLY A 541 11.25 9.81 8.59
CA GLY A 541 11.96 10.41 7.46
C GLY A 541 12.59 9.35 6.59
N SER A 542 12.71 9.64 5.30
CA SER A 542 13.43 8.80 4.34
C SER A 542 14.28 9.65 3.41
N LEU A 543 15.44 9.12 3.00
CA LEU A 543 16.31 9.69 1.99
C LEU A 543 16.57 8.62 0.93
N ASN A 544 16.19 8.89 -0.31
CA ASN A 544 16.45 8.06 -1.47
C ASN A 544 17.47 8.75 -2.38
N LEU A 545 18.57 8.06 -2.68
CA LEU A 545 19.65 8.50 -3.56
C LEU A 545 19.76 7.55 -4.73
N GLY A 546 19.54 8.02 -5.95
CA GLY A 546 19.74 7.28 -7.18
C GLY A 546 20.95 7.82 -7.95
N TRP A 547 21.83 6.93 -8.44
CA TRP A 547 22.96 7.28 -9.24
C TRP A 547 23.12 6.34 -10.43
N GLN A 548 22.90 6.85 -11.63
CA GLN A 548 23.21 6.19 -12.89
C GLN A 548 24.66 6.50 -13.27
N ALA A 549 25.61 5.75 -12.71
CA ALA A 549 27.05 6.02 -12.86
C ALA A 549 27.53 5.84 -14.30
N THR A 550 26.96 4.89 -15.04
CA THR A 550 27.20 4.65 -16.47
C THR A 550 25.89 4.18 -17.12
N ALA A 551 25.85 4.07 -18.46
CA ALA A 551 24.71 3.47 -19.15
C ALA A 551 24.38 2.03 -18.72
N ARG A 552 25.32 1.35 -18.02
CA ARG A 552 25.19 -0.06 -17.60
C ARG A 552 25.13 -0.25 -16.10
N PHE A 553 25.53 0.74 -15.30
CA PHE A 553 25.63 0.59 -13.84
C PHE A 553 24.85 1.66 -13.12
N SER A 554 23.93 1.24 -12.27
CA SER A 554 23.18 2.10 -11.35
C SER A 554 23.35 1.65 -9.90
N LEU A 555 23.28 2.62 -8.99
CA LEU A 555 23.28 2.44 -7.55
C LEU A 555 22.09 3.18 -6.95
N HIS A 556 21.39 2.54 -6.04
CA HIS A 556 20.31 3.14 -5.26
C HIS A 556 20.59 2.96 -3.76
N THR A 557 20.33 3.99 -2.97
CA THR A 557 20.48 3.94 -1.52
C THR A 557 19.22 4.52 -0.88
N THR A 558 18.64 3.77 0.05
CA THR A 558 17.51 4.22 0.88
C THR A 558 17.95 4.29 2.33
N VAL A 559 17.76 5.45 2.97
CA VAL A 559 17.88 5.62 4.42
C VAL A 559 16.48 5.83 4.97
N LEU A 560 16.05 4.98 5.89
CA LEU A 560 14.77 5.09 6.59
C LEU A 560 15.04 5.35 8.07
N SER A 561 14.44 6.42 8.61
CA SER A 561 14.49 6.73 10.04
C SER A 561 13.08 6.85 10.61
N VAL A 562 12.80 6.07 11.63
CA VAL A 562 11.52 6.04 12.35
C VAL A 562 11.79 6.44 13.80
N GLY A 563 11.05 7.42 14.30
CA GLY A 563 11.12 7.86 15.68
C GLY A 563 10.55 6.82 16.65
N ASP A 564 10.62 7.09 17.92
CA ASP A 564 10.02 6.27 18.96
C ASP A 564 8.49 6.42 18.99
N TRP A 565 7.78 5.40 19.48
CA TRP A 565 6.31 5.36 19.50
C TRP A 565 5.77 4.69 20.77
N ALA A 566 4.49 4.93 21.06
CA ALA A 566 3.76 4.17 22.06
C ALA A 566 3.41 2.77 21.50
N ASP A 567 3.67 1.71 22.25
CA ASP A 567 3.34 0.33 21.92
C ASP A 567 2.87 -0.43 23.16
N GLY A 568 2.35 -1.63 22.99
CA GLY A 568 2.19 -2.65 24.04
C GLY A 568 3.27 -3.72 23.87
N ASN A 569 3.58 -4.47 24.90
CA ASN A 569 4.44 -5.64 24.74
C ASN A 569 3.65 -6.84 24.18
N ARG A 570 4.37 -7.81 23.61
CA ARG A 570 3.79 -8.96 22.91
C ARG A 570 2.94 -9.85 23.83
N ASP A 571 3.33 -9.99 25.09
CA ASP A 571 2.63 -10.81 26.09
C ASP A 571 1.43 -10.12 26.78
N PHE A 572 1.08 -8.90 26.33
CA PHE A 572 -0.01 -8.05 26.83
C PHE A 572 0.05 -7.68 28.31
N SER A 573 1.14 -8.04 29.04
CA SER A 573 1.31 -7.67 30.46
C SER A 573 1.56 -6.18 30.67
N ILE A 574 2.14 -5.50 29.66
CA ILE A 574 2.37 -4.07 29.63
C ILE A 574 1.57 -3.47 28.46
N PRO A 575 0.38 -2.92 28.74
CA PRO A 575 -0.49 -2.42 27.67
C PRO A 575 0.06 -1.16 26.99
N ARG A 576 1.03 -0.47 27.64
CA ARG A 576 1.63 0.73 27.07
C ARG A 576 3.07 0.91 27.53
N LEU A 577 3.96 0.96 26.58
CA LEU A 577 5.39 1.24 26.74
C LEU A 577 5.87 2.19 25.64
N ARG A 578 7.12 2.63 25.70
CA ARG A 578 7.75 3.42 24.64
C ARG A 578 8.73 2.55 23.88
N ALA A 579 8.37 2.18 22.65
CA ALA A 579 9.23 1.46 21.73
C ALA A 579 10.31 2.39 21.17
N PRO A 580 11.59 1.96 21.11
CA PRO A 580 12.67 2.81 20.61
C PRO A 580 12.63 2.94 19.11
N GLY A 581 12.93 4.13 18.57
CA GLY A 581 13.09 4.37 17.15
C GLY A 581 14.31 3.66 16.55
N TYR A 582 14.33 3.58 15.23
CA TYR A 582 15.41 2.94 14.48
C TYR A 582 15.73 3.70 13.18
N THR A 583 16.95 3.43 12.66
CA THR A 583 17.36 3.89 11.33
C THR A 583 18.01 2.72 10.61
N THR A 584 17.59 2.46 9.37
CA THR A 584 18.16 1.45 8.48
C THR A 584 18.70 2.11 7.21
N VAL A 585 19.66 1.44 6.58
CA VAL A 585 20.23 1.84 5.30
C VAL A 585 20.23 0.63 4.39
N ASP A 586 19.60 0.77 3.23
CA ASP A 586 19.54 -0.26 2.20
C ASP A 586 20.27 0.24 0.95
N VAL A 587 21.00 -0.66 0.29
CA VAL A 587 21.77 -0.34 -0.92
C VAL A 587 21.49 -1.39 -1.98
N ALA A 588 21.14 -0.95 -3.20
CA ALA A 588 20.90 -1.81 -4.34
C ALA A 588 21.77 -1.37 -5.54
N ALA A 589 22.35 -2.32 -6.24
CA ALA A 589 23.16 -2.09 -7.44
C ALA A 589 22.69 -2.95 -8.60
N ASN A 590 22.61 -2.36 -9.80
CA ASN A 590 22.24 -3.06 -11.03
C ASN A 590 23.35 -2.88 -12.08
N PHE A 591 23.73 -3.96 -12.76
CA PHE A 591 24.73 -3.94 -13.82
C PHE A 591 24.23 -4.70 -15.06
N ALA A 592 23.98 -3.97 -16.15
CA ALA A 592 23.63 -4.53 -17.45
C ALA A 592 24.90 -5.05 -18.15
N ILE A 593 25.06 -6.36 -18.23
CA ILE A 593 26.16 -7.01 -18.98
C ILE A 593 25.97 -6.69 -20.47
N ASN A 594 24.73 -6.84 -20.96
CA ASN A 594 24.31 -6.48 -22.31
C ASN A 594 22.80 -6.19 -22.31
N SER A 595 22.18 -6.00 -23.47
CA SER A 595 20.74 -5.73 -23.60
C SER A 595 19.82 -6.87 -23.13
N LYS A 596 20.34 -8.08 -22.98
CA LYS A 596 19.58 -9.29 -22.63
C LYS A 596 19.87 -9.85 -21.25
N LEU A 597 20.99 -9.46 -20.65
CA LEU A 597 21.47 -10.02 -19.38
C LEU A 597 21.91 -8.91 -18.44
N ALA A 598 21.36 -8.89 -17.26
CA ALA A 598 21.79 -8.05 -16.15
C ALA A 598 22.05 -8.88 -14.89
N VAL A 599 22.96 -8.41 -14.05
CA VAL A 599 23.17 -8.90 -12.70
C VAL A 599 22.84 -7.78 -11.73
N PHE A 600 22.33 -8.14 -10.57
CA PHE A 600 21.97 -7.19 -9.54
C PHE A 600 22.31 -7.71 -8.16
N GLY A 601 22.46 -6.80 -7.20
CA GLY A 601 22.70 -7.14 -5.81
C GLY A 601 22.10 -6.11 -4.89
N ARG A 602 21.66 -6.56 -3.72
CA ARG A 602 21.05 -5.75 -2.68
C ARG A 602 21.62 -6.11 -1.32
N VAL A 603 21.82 -5.09 -0.49
CA VAL A 603 22.16 -5.23 0.92
C VAL A 603 21.11 -4.45 1.71
N ASP A 604 20.31 -5.14 2.49
CA ASP A 604 19.30 -4.56 3.37
C ASP A 604 19.90 -4.41 4.77
N ASN A 605 19.49 -3.32 5.45
CA ASN A 605 19.95 -3.03 6.81
C ASN A 605 21.48 -3.11 6.95
N LEU A 606 22.20 -2.38 6.09
CA LEU A 606 23.68 -2.40 5.93
C LEU A 606 24.45 -2.33 7.25
N PHE A 607 23.92 -1.63 8.26
CA PHE A 607 24.58 -1.46 9.57
C PHE A 607 24.08 -2.44 10.64
N ASP A 608 23.36 -3.49 10.26
CA ASP A 608 22.82 -4.54 11.15
C ASP A 608 22.06 -3.97 12.35
N ARG A 609 21.24 -2.94 12.11
CA ARG A 609 20.42 -2.36 13.18
C ARG A 609 19.40 -3.37 13.69
N ARG A 610 19.50 -3.76 14.96
CA ARG A 610 18.51 -4.60 15.63
C ARG A 610 17.36 -3.75 16.13
N TYR A 611 16.14 -4.08 15.72
CA TYR A 611 14.92 -3.38 16.14
C TYR A 611 13.72 -4.33 16.12
N GLN A 612 12.66 -3.91 16.82
CA GLN A 612 11.38 -4.60 16.87
C GLN A 612 10.29 -3.65 16.34
N ASN A 613 9.35 -4.16 15.59
CA ASN A 613 8.20 -3.39 15.09
C ASN A 613 7.07 -4.35 14.63
N PRO A 614 6.05 -4.63 15.49
CA PRO A 614 5.84 -4.09 16.85
C PRO A 614 6.79 -4.70 17.89
N THR A 615 6.70 -4.18 19.13
CA THR A 615 7.46 -4.70 20.28
C THR A 615 7.20 -6.19 20.46
N GLY A 616 8.26 -6.97 20.66
CA GLY A 616 8.22 -8.44 20.75
C GLY A 616 8.38 -9.16 19.40
N PHE A 617 8.52 -8.42 18.30
CA PHE A 617 8.76 -8.98 16.96
C PHE A 617 10.02 -8.33 16.35
N MET A 618 11.10 -9.12 16.27
CA MET A 618 12.36 -8.69 15.68
C MET A 618 12.25 -8.63 14.17
N HIS A 619 12.84 -7.60 13.57
CA HIS A 619 13.06 -7.55 12.13
C HIS A 619 14.42 -8.16 11.76
N PRO A 620 14.56 -8.65 10.50
CA PRO A 620 15.83 -9.17 9.99
C PRO A 620 16.97 -8.17 10.17
N GLY A 621 18.13 -8.66 10.54
CA GLY A 621 19.37 -7.89 10.57
C GLY A 621 19.91 -7.63 9.17
N LEU A 622 21.25 -7.51 9.05
CA LEU A 622 21.92 -7.37 7.76
C LEU A 622 21.59 -8.56 6.85
N GLY A 623 21.05 -8.27 5.67
CA GLY A 623 20.77 -9.24 4.62
C GLY A 623 21.47 -8.86 3.31
N ALA A 624 22.09 -9.84 2.63
CA ALA A 624 22.70 -9.65 1.32
C ALA A 624 22.10 -10.60 0.30
N PHE A 625 21.75 -10.08 -0.87
CA PHE A 625 21.08 -10.81 -1.94
C PHE A 625 21.75 -10.51 -3.28
N ALA A 626 21.79 -11.50 -4.17
CA ALA A 626 22.30 -11.33 -5.51
C ALA A 626 21.44 -12.10 -6.52
N GLY A 627 21.34 -11.59 -7.73
CA GLY A 627 20.50 -12.21 -8.74
C GLY A 627 20.90 -11.85 -10.16
N VAL A 628 20.18 -12.51 -11.07
CA VAL A 628 20.31 -12.33 -12.52
C VAL A 628 18.94 -12.06 -13.15
N LYS A 629 18.93 -11.25 -14.20
CA LYS A 629 17.75 -10.99 -15.04
C LYS A 629 18.10 -11.24 -16.48
N VAL A 630 17.26 -12.03 -17.15
CA VAL A 630 17.31 -12.29 -18.60
C VAL A 630 16.11 -11.62 -19.24
N SER A 631 16.33 -10.97 -20.40
CA SER A 631 15.27 -10.31 -21.20
C SER A 631 15.46 -10.66 -22.68
N LEU A 632 14.46 -11.25 -23.32
CA LEU A 632 14.50 -11.78 -24.68
C LEU A 632 13.39 -11.18 -25.55
#